data_fcdfb09f59a2e2a152eefcac42af2bb3
#
_entry.id   fcdfb09f59a2e2a152eefcac42af2bb3
#
_cell.length_a   1.000
_cell.length_b   1.000
_cell.length_c   1.000
_cell.angle_alpha   90.00
_cell.angle_beta   90.00
_cell.angle_gamma   90.00
#
_symmetry.space_group_name_H-M   'P 1'
#
loop_
_entity.id
_entity.type
_entity.pdbx_description
1 polymer ?
#
loop_
_entity_poly.entity_id
_entity_poly.type
_entity_poly.pdbx_seq_one_letter_code
_entity_poly.pdbx_strand_id
1 'polypeptide(L)'
;GDKAEREACALLSEFTPYEVERRFGAGMENDKGDLVGIPDTVIQCANWKDTNAAVLQKPREAEQQRINAKANYAVTLVRYKKRPNCKHGDNWRVVMTIEQYARLIK
;
A
#
# COMPACT_ATOMS: atom_id res chain seq x y z
N GLY A 1 3.92 -7.58 7.94
CA GLY A 1 4.78 -7.21 9.00
C GLY A 1 5.87 -6.23 8.64
N ASP A 2 6.74 -5.99 9.59
CA ASP A 2 7.83 -5.00 9.47
C ASP A 2 8.68 -5.18 8.22
N LYS A 3 9.06 -6.41 7.93
CA LYS A 3 9.96 -6.70 6.81
C LYS A 3 9.32 -6.33 5.48
N ALA A 4 8.04 -6.67 5.30
CA ALA A 4 7.31 -6.36 4.07
C ALA A 4 7.15 -4.86 3.92
N GLU A 5 6.78 -4.15 4.99
CA GLU A 5 6.63 -2.69 4.94
C GLU A 5 7.94 -2.00 4.60
N ARG A 6 9.06 -2.45 5.18
CA ARG A 6 10.37 -1.89 4.86
C ARG A 6 10.75 -2.12 3.40
N GLU A 7 10.44 -3.32 2.87
CA GLU A 7 10.68 -3.64 1.48
C GLU A 7 9.87 -2.72 0.56
N ALA A 8 8.58 -2.53 0.88
CA ALA A 8 7.71 -1.64 0.10
C ALA A 8 8.21 -0.19 0.15
N CYS A 9 8.65 0.29 1.33
CA CYS A 9 9.23 1.63 1.46
C CYS A 9 10.46 1.80 0.55
N ALA A 10 11.34 0.81 0.55
CA ALA A 10 12.56 0.86 -0.26
C ALA A 10 12.22 0.91 -1.75
N LEU A 11 11.26 0.08 -2.20
CA LEU A 11 10.85 0.05 -3.59
C LEU A 11 10.22 1.37 -4.03
N LEU A 12 9.29 1.90 -3.24
CA LEU A 12 8.64 3.16 -3.58
C LEU A 12 9.62 4.33 -3.56
N SER A 13 10.54 4.35 -2.62
CA SER A 13 11.56 5.41 -2.55
C SER A 13 12.53 5.32 -3.74
N GLU A 14 12.79 4.12 -4.24
CA GLU A 14 13.65 3.93 -5.40
C GLU A 14 12.95 4.34 -6.70
N PHE A 15 11.67 3.96 -6.87
CA PHE A 15 10.95 4.15 -8.13
C PHE A 15 10.25 5.50 -8.26
N THR A 16 10.20 6.30 -7.19
CA THR A 16 9.55 7.61 -7.20
C THR A 16 10.53 8.66 -6.68
N PRO A 17 10.24 9.96 -6.89
CA PRO A 17 11.07 11.00 -6.28
C PRO A 17 10.80 11.22 -4.80
N TYR A 18 9.94 10.41 -4.19
CA TYR A 18 9.55 10.60 -2.80
C TYR A 18 10.32 9.69 -1.86
N GLU A 19 10.52 10.15 -0.62
CA GLU A 19 11.08 9.34 0.45
C GLU A 19 9.92 8.74 1.24
N VAL A 20 9.76 7.43 1.15
CA VAL A 20 8.62 6.72 1.75
C VAL A 20 9.09 5.99 2.99
N GLU A 21 8.34 6.16 4.08
CA GLU A 21 8.67 5.59 5.39
C GLU A 21 7.46 4.86 5.96
N ARG A 22 7.75 4.00 6.93
CA ARG A 22 6.69 3.35 7.72
C ARG A 22 6.03 4.39 8.61
N ARG A 23 4.71 4.30 8.72
CA ARG A 23 3.96 5.15 9.63
C ARG A 23 3.99 4.57 11.04
N PHE A 24 4.50 5.32 12.00
CA PHE A 24 4.45 4.93 13.40
C PHE A 24 3.04 5.07 13.94
N GLY A 25 2.62 4.10 14.78
CA GLY A 25 1.28 4.10 15.33
C GLY A 25 0.22 3.56 14.40
N ALA A 26 0.60 2.93 13.28
CA ALA A 26 -0.34 2.27 12.38
C ALA A 26 -1.16 1.24 13.17
N GLY A 27 -2.48 1.21 12.92
CA GLY A 27 -3.39 0.33 13.63
C GLY A 27 -3.92 0.92 14.93
N MET A 28 -3.44 2.08 15.34
CA MET A 28 -3.96 2.80 16.49
C MET A 28 -5.20 3.61 16.08
N GLU A 29 -5.79 4.33 17.03
CA GLU A 29 -6.92 5.21 16.78
C GLU A 29 -6.64 6.14 15.59
N ASN A 30 -7.60 6.29 14.69
CA ASN A 30 -7.49 7.06 13.45
C ASN A 30 -6.45 6.51 12.48
N ASP A 31 -6.48 5.20 12.27
CA ASP A 31 -5.61 4.53 11.30
C ASP A 31 -5.65 5.25 9.94
N LYS A 32 -4.48 5.72 9.50
CA LYS A 32 -4.29 6.47 8.26
C LYS A 32 -3.36 5.74 7.30
N GLY A 33 -3.24 4.44 7.43
CA GLY A 33 -2.41 3.60 6.57
C GLY A 33 -1.08 3.21 7.17
N ASP A 34 -0.32 2.42 6.44
CA ASP A 34 0.92 1.80 6.90
C ASP A 34 2.17 2.59 6.54
N LEU A 35 2.15 3.28 5.40
CA LEU A 35 3.31 4.03 4.89
C LEU A 35 2.95 5.49 4.68
N VAL A 36 3.96 6.36 4.73
CA VAL A 36 3.81 7.80 4.48
C VAL A 36 4.91 8.28 3.56
N GLY A 37 4.69 9.41 2.89
CA GLY A 37 5.70 10.07 2.07
C GLY A 37 5.23 10.41 0.66
N ILE A 38 4.13 9.83 0.20
CA ILE A 38 3.54 10.17 -1.11
C ILE A 38 2.39 11.14 -0.87
N PRO A 39 2.40 12.32 -1.51
CA PRO A 39 1.40 13.34 -1.24
C PRO A 39 -0.03 12.86 -1.44
N ASP A 40 -0.90 13.24 -0.49
CA ASP A 40 -2.34 13.06 -0.59
C ASP A 40 -2.78 11.62 -0.81
N THR A 41 -1.97 10.66 -0.32
CA THR A 41 -2.15 9.24 -0.61
C THR A 41 -2.02 8.43 0.68
N VAL A 42 -3.01 7.58 0.94
CA VAL A 42 -2.93 6.56 1.97
C VAL A 42 -2.39 5.29 1.32
N ILE A 43 -1.43 4.66 1.97
CA ILE A 43 -0.80 3.45 1.46
C ILE A 43 -0.96 2.33 2.47
N GLN A 44 -1.58 1.25 2.04
CA GLN A 44 -1.80 0.05 2.83
C GLN A 44 -0.92 -1.07 2.27
N CYS A 45 -0.25 -1.82 3.15
CA CYS A 45 0.56 -2.98 2.76
C CYS A 45 -0.08 -4.27 3.23
N ALA A 46 -0.01 -5.30 2.41
CA ALA A 46 -0.47 -6.62 2.76
C ALA A 46 0.60 -7.66 2.39
N ASN A 47 0.93 -8.50 3.37
CA ASN A 47 1.83 -9.64 3.17
C ASN A 47 1.12 -10.87 3.76
N TRP A 48 -0.02 -11.20 3.18
CA TRP A 48 -0.87 -12.27 3.67
C TRP A 48 -0.57 -13.57 2.96
N LYS A 49 -0.76 -14.66 3.68
CA LYS A 49 -0.66 -16.00 3.11
C LYS A 49 -1.75 -16.21 2.06
N ASP A 50 -2.96 -15.72 2.34
CA ASP A 50 -4.08 -15.73 1.40
C ASP A 50 -4.12 -14.41 0.65
N THR A 51 -3.46 -14.36 -0.51
CA THR A 51 -3.38 -13.15 -1.32
C THR A 51 -4.73 -12.76 -1.93
N ASN A 52 -5.60 -13.73 -2.24
CA ASN A 52 -6.95 -13.42 -2.74
C ASN A 52 -7.76 -12.67 -1.70
N ALA A 53 -7.70 -13.10 -0.44
CA ALA A 53 -8.38 -12.40 0.64
C ALA A 53 -7.85 -10.97 0.79
N ALA A 54 -6.53 -10.80 0.71
CA ALA A 54 -5.91 -9.49 0.81
C ALA A 54 -6.36 -8.56 -0.32
N VAL A 55 -6.41 -9.06 -1.55
CA VAL A 55 -6.85 -8.30 -2.73
C VAL A 55 -8.28 -7.79 -2.56
N LEU A 56 -9.15 -8.58 -1.97
CA LEU A 56 -10.54 -8.19 -1.77
C LEU A 56 -10.75 -7.29 -0.55
N GLN A 57 -10.01 -7.52 0.52
CA GLN A 57 -10.24 -6.83 1.79
C GLN A 57 -9.42 -5.55 1.96
N LYS A 58 -8.16 -5.58 1.60
CA LYS A 58 -7.24 -4.48 1.89
C LYS A 58 -7.58 -3.17 1.17
N PRO A 59 -8.04 -3.16 -0.08
CA PRO A 59 -8.47 -1.91 -0.70
C PRO A 59 -9.65 -1.25 0.02
N ARG A 60 -10.54 -2.02 0.63
CA ARG A 60 -11.64 -1.47 1.43
C ARG A 60 -11.13 -0.82 2.71
N GLU A 61 -10.15 -1.45 3.37
CA GLU A 61 -9.51 -0.87 4.55
C GLU A 61 -8.75 0.40 4.18
N ALA A 62 -8.06 0.40 3.04
CA ALA A 62 -7.37 1.58 2.53
C ALA A 62 -8.35 2.73 2.28
N GLU A 63 -9.55 2.41 1.81
CA GLU A 63 -10.58 3.42 1.59
C GLU A 63 -11.03 4.07 2.90
N GLN A 64 -11.22 3.29 3.95
CA GLN A 64 -11.56 3.83 5.26
C GLN A 64 -10.41 4.69 5.82
N GLN A 65 -9.19 4.24 5.64
CA GLN A 65 -8.01 5.00 6.05
C GLN A 65 -7.89 6.32 5.29
N ARG A 66 -8.23 6.30 3.99
CA ARG A 66 -8.25 7.52 3.17
C ARG A 66 -9.22 8.55 3.75
N ILE A 67 -10.41 8.10 4.12
CA ILE A 67 -11.42 8.97 4.73
C ILE A 67 -10.90 9.54 6.05
N ASN A 68 -10.32 8.69 6.90
CA ASN A 68 -9.75 9.11 8.18
C ASN A 68 -8.64 10.14 8.00
N ALA A 69 -7.83 9.99 6.97
CA ALA A 69 -6.71 10.89 6.70
C ALA A 69 -7.12 12.13 5.89
N LYS A 70 -8.35 12.18 5.40
CA LYS A 70 -8.83 13.23 4.50
C LYS A 70 -7.96 13.34 3.25
N ALA A 71 -7.46 12.21 2.78
CA ALA A 71 -6.64 12.13 1.57
C ALA A 71 -7.53 11.88 0.36
N ASN A 72 -7.04 12.25 -0.82
CA ASN A 72 -7.79 12.03 -2.05
C ASN A 72 -7.55 10.64 -2.65
N TYR A 73 -6.43 9.99 -2.32
CA TYR A 73 -6.04 8.74 -2.96
C TYR A 73 -5.74 7.65 -1.95
N ALA A 74 -6.07 6.41 -2.33
CA ALA A 74 -5.77 5.22 -1.54
C ALA A 74 -5.14 4.16 -2.43
N VAL A 75 -4.06 3.58 -1.97
CA VAL A 75 -3.29 2.58 -2.71
C VAL A 75 -3.04 1.39 -1.80
N THR A 76 -3.20 0.20 -2.33
CA THR A 76 -2.90 -1.04 -1.63
C THR A 76 -1.76 -1.77 -2.34
N LEU A 77 -0.75 -2.14 -1.58
CA LEU A 77 0.38 -2.91 -2.07
C LEU A 77 0.27 -4.32 -1.52
N VAL A 78 0.25 -5.30 -2.42
CA VAL A 78 0.16 -6.72 -2.03
C VAL A 78 1.44 -7.42 -2.42
N ARG A 79 2.07 -8.06 -1.43
CA ARG A 79 3.29 -8.82 -1.64
C ARG A 79 2.96 -10.28 -1.96
N TYR A 80 3.54 -10.77 -3.03
CA TYR A 80 3.43 -12.16 -3.42
C TYR A 80 4.74 -12.89 -3.16
N LYS A 81 4.68 -14.20 -3.09
CA LYS A 81 5.87 -15.03 -2.94
C LYS A 81 6.77 -14.87 -4.18
N LYS A 82 8.05 -14.66 -3.96
CA LYS A 82 9.02 -14.57 -5.07
C LYS A 82 9.12 -15.92 -5.79
N ARG A 83 9.06 -15.87 -7.11
CA ARG A 83 9.33 -17.04 -7.97
C ARG A 83 10.79 -17.02 -8.38
N PRO A 84 11.34 -18.17 -8.84
CA PRO A 84 12.69 -18.18 -9.40
C PRO A 84 12.82 -17.12 -10.51
N ASN A 85 13.95 -16.43 -10.54
CA ASN A 85 14.24 -15.37 -11.51
C ASN A 85 13.31 -14.15 -11.40
N CYS A 86 12.72 -13.93 -10.23
CA CYS A 86 11.90 -12.75 -9.98
C CYS A 86 12.75 -11.48 -10.07
N LYS A 87 12.36 -10.56 -10.93
CA LYS A 87 13.02 -9.27 -11.04
C LYS A 87 12.71 -8.43 -9.80
N HIS A 88 13.56 -7.45 -9.54
CA HIS A 88 13.47 -6.56 -8.39
C HIS A 88 12.08 -5.90 -8.30
N GLY A 89 11.35 -6.21 -7.24
CA GLY A 89 10.02 -5.65 -6.98
C GLY A 89 8.87 -6.32 -7.71
N ASP A 90 9.14 -7.29 -8.58
CA ASP A 90 8.09 -7.90 -9.41
C ASP A 90 7.14 -8.82 -8.63
N ASN A 91 7.47 -9.13 -7.38
CA ASN A 91 6.58 -9.88 -6.51
C ASN A 91 5.60 -8.96 -5.76
N TRP A 92 5.57 -7.69 -6.08
CA TRP A 92 4.61 -6.73 -5.53
C TRP A 92 3.61 -6.31 -6.60
N ARG A 93 2.40 -6.03 -6.17
CA ARG A 93 1.35 -5.51 -7.04
C ARG A 93 0.65 -4.35 -6.35
N VAL A 94 0.28 -3.35 -7.14
CA VAL A 94 -0.63 -2.30 -6.70
C VAL A 94 -2.03 -2.79 -7.00
N VAL A 95 -2.88 -2.83 -5.99
CA VAL A 95 -4.26 -3.32 -6.11
C VAL A 95 -5.19 -2.22 -5.64
N MET A 96 -6.26 -1.99 -6.39
CA MET A 96 -7.24 -0.97 -6.04
C MET A 96 -8.59 -1.30 -6.63
N THR A 97 -9.62 -0.71 -6.08
CA THR A 97 -10.96 -0.80 -6.66
C THR A 97 -11.02 0.05 -7.93
N ILE A 98 -12.01 -0.21 -8.77
CA ILE A 98 -12.22 0.62 -9.97
C ILE A 98 -12.44 2.07 -9.57
N GLU A 99 -13.18 2.31 -8.48
CA GLU A 99 -13.43 3.65 -7.99
C GLU A 99 -12.14 4.35 -7.56
N GLN A 100 -11.25 3.64 -6.87
CA GLN A 100 -9.96 4.20 -6.47
C GLN A 100 -9.12 4.57 -7.69
N TYR A 101 -9.09 3.72 -8.69
CA TYR A 101 -8.38 4.01 -9.93
C TYR A 101 -8.99 5.21 -10.66
N ALA A 102 -10.32 5.27 -10.71
CA ALA A 102 -11.01 6.37 -11.37
C ALA A 102 -10.63 7.74 -10.78
N ARG A 103 -10.39 7.81 -9.46
CA ARG A 103 -9.94 9.06 -8.84
C ARG A 103 -8.57 9.51 -9.34
N LEU A 104 -7.69 8.55 -9.64
CA LEU A 104 -6.35 8.87 -10.13
C LEU A 104 -6.36 9.47 -11.54
N ILE A 105 -7.34 9.12 -12.36
CA ILE A 105 -7.37 9.53 -13.76
C ILE A 105 -8.33 10.66 -14.06
N LYS A 106 -8.96 11.22 -13.03
CA LYS A 106 -9.84 12.38 -13.18
C LYS A 106 -9.05 13.67 -13.27
#